data_807f8ae13443189f272e3d08a66dec14
#
_entry.id   807f8ae13443189f272e3d08a66dec14
#
_cell.length_a   1.000
_cell.length_b   1.000
_cell.length_c   1.000
_cell.angle_alpha   90.00
_cell.angle_beta   90.00
_cell.angle_gamma   90.00
#
_symmetry.space_group_name_H-M   'P 1'
#
loop_
_entity.id
_entity.type
_entity.pdbx_description
1 polymer ?
#
loop_
_entity_poly.entity_id
_entity_poly.type
_entity_poly.pdbx_seq_one_letter_code
_entity_poly.pdbx_strand_id
1 'polypeptide(L)'
;MASLRGKYASPAQRERRQRILNETLSLLETEAAASVSMSRIAELSDVSTKTLYNLFGSRSGLLLAAAAQTRTNILKSEPLANAHEGLSRIVELTKRTMANFRAAPDFMASAMSVVVAITPDEEAEHHRIGITQQLFHESLLIAKAEGELKPDTDCLQLSQLMAASQWGVTLLWQKKLISLGALEQQAIMKHCLDLMPFAEPETGAWLQKLLRETGDLQLSA
;
A
#
# COMPACT_ATOMS: atom_id res chain seq x y z
N MET A 1 -14.32 -11.63 -23.22
CA MET A 1 -15.02 -12.61 -22.34
C MET A 1 -14.02 -13.14 -21.31
N ALA A 2 -13.54 -12.31 -20.39
CA ALA A 2 -12.66 -12.71 -19.30
C ALA A 2 -13.42 -12.61 -17.99
N SER A 3 -13.73 -13.74 -17.54
CA SER A 3 -13.74 -14.34 -16.22
C SER A 3 -14.57 -13.72 -15.11
N LEU A 4 -15.86 -14.03 -15.12
CA LEU A 4 -16.75 -14.12 -13.93
C LEU A 4 -16.31 -15.21 -12.91
N ARG A 5 -15.08 -15.75 -13.00
CA ARG A 5 -14.59 -16.84 -12.15
C ARG A 5 -14.27 -16.47 -10.70
N GLY A 6 -14.14 -15.20 -10.38
CA GLY A 6 -13.84 -14.76 -9.01
C GLY A 6 -15.03 -14.78 -8.03
N LYS A 7 -16.26 -14.65 -8.53
CA LYS A 7 -17.46 -14.51 -7.69
C LYS A 7 -18.02 -15.84 -7.11
N TYR A 8 -17.54 -17.00 -7.57
CA TYR A 8 -18.06 -18.33 -7.15
C TYR A 8 -16.97 -19.30 -6.68
N ALA A 9 -15.85 -18.79 -6.14
CA ALA A 9 -14.86 -19.67 -5.53
C ALA A 9 -15.49 -20.43 -4.35
N SER A 10 -15.43 -21.77 -4.35
CA SER A 10 -15.90 -22.58 -3.22
C SER A 10 -15.12 -22.25 -1.94
N PRO A 11 -15.68 -22.51 -0.74
CA PRO A 11 -14.95 -22.34 0.52
C PRO A 11 -13.57 -23.01 0.48
N ALA A 12 -13.47 -24.24 0.00
CA ALA A 12 -12.21 -24.96 -0.15
C ALA A 12 -11.21 -24.30 -1.11
N GLN A 13 -11.69 -23.63 -2.17
CA GLN A 13 -10.82 -22.87 -3.07
C GLN A 13 -10.30 -21.60 -2.40
N ARG A 14 -11.12 -20.92 -1.59
CA ARG A 14 -10.70 -19.74 -0.83
C ARG A 14 -9.65 -20.09 0.22
N GLU A 15 -9.87 -21.17 0.98
CA GLU A 15 -8.92 -21.67 1.99
C GLU A 15 -7.59 -22.07 1.35
N ARG A 16 -7.64 -22.82 0.24
CA ARG A 16 -6.44 -23.18 -0.52
C ARG A 16 -5.67 -21.95 -1.00
N ARG A 17 -6.38 -20.99 -1.57
CA ARG A 17 -5.77 -19.72 -2.02
C ARG A 17 -5.12 -18.97 -0.87
N GLN A 18 -5.78 -18.91 0.29
CA GLN A 18 -5.27 -18.25 1.48
C GLN A 18 -4.02 -18.96 2.03
N ARG A 19 -4.02 -20.29 2.09
CA ARG A 19 -2.85 -21.07 2.49
C ARG A 19 -1.65 -20.80 1.58
N ILE A 20 -1.83 -20.80 0.27
CA ILE A 20 -0.76 -20.48 -0.68
C ILE A 20 -0.20 -19.09 -0.46
N LEU A 21 -1.04 -18.11 -0.22
CA LEU A 21 -0.59 -16.73 0.05
C LEU A 21 0.19 -16.65 1.37
N ASN A 22 -0.25 -17.33 2.41
CA ASN A 22 0.46 -17.36 3.69
C ASN A 22 1.84 -18.01 3.57
N GLU A 23 1.95 -19.16 2.89
CA GLU A 23 3.24 -19.81 2.62
C GLU A 23 4.15 -18.92 1.77
N THR A 24 3.60 -18.24 0.78
CA THR A 24 4.37 -17.30 -0.04
C THR A 24 4.92 -16.15 0.80
N LEU A 25 4.12 -15.58 1.70
CA LEU A 25 4.53 -14.51 2.61
C LEU A 25 5.62 -14.98 3.56
N SER A 26 5.46 -16.15 4.19
CA SER A 26 6.46 -16.73 5.09
C SER A 26 7.81 -16.96 4.41
N LEU A 27 7.81 -17.46 3.16
CA LEU A 27 9.04 -17.58 2.38
C LEU A 27 9.70 -16.22 2.11
N LEU A 28 8.89 -15.21 1.80
CA LEU A 28 9.39 -13.87 1.47
C LEU A 28 9.94 -13.11 2.70
N GLU A 29 9.62 -13.54 3.91
CA GLU A 29 10.20 -13.03 5.15
C GLU A 29 11.62 -13.57 5.38
N THR A 30 11.93 -14.75 4.84
CA THR A 30 13.19 -15.46 5.10
C THR A 30 14.11 -15.54 3.89
N GLU A 31 13.59 -15.41 2.69
CA GLU A 31 14.31 -15.55 1.43
C GLU A 31 14.13 -14.32 0.54
N ALA A 32 15.18 -13.96 -0.23
CA ALA A 32 15.04 -12.93 -1.26
C ALA A 32 13.96 -13.33 -2.27
N ALA A 33 13.07 -12.41 -2.64
CA ALA A 33 11.96 -12.74 -3.54
C ALA A 33 12.43 -13.31 -4.90
N ALA A 34 13.66 -13.01 -5.33
CA ALA A 34 14.25 -13.58 -6.54
C ALA A 34 14.46 -15.10 -6.44
N SER A 35 14.76 -15.63 -5.23
CA SER A 35 14.99 -17.07 -4.99
C SER A 35 13.70 -17.88 -4.81
N VAL A 36 12.60 -17.24 -4.50
CA VAL A 36 11.30 -17.91 -4.27
C VAL A 36 10.72 -18.40 -5.59
N SER A 37 10.71 -19.72 -5.81
CA SER A 37 10.20 -20.35 -7.04
C SER A 37 8.78 -20.86 -6.89
N MET A 38 8.04 -20.95 -8.03
CA MET A 38 6.70 -21.54 -8.06
C MET A 38 6.69 -23.00 -7.58
N SER A 39 7.76 -23.77 -7.85
CA SER A 39 7.89 -25.17 -7.41
C SER A 39 8.01 -25.24 -5.88
N ARG A 40 8.80 -24.35 -5.28
CA ARG A 40 9.00 -24.31 -3.83
C ARG A 40 7.71 -23.93 -3.09
N ILE A 41 6.98 -22.93 -3.61
CA ILE A 41 5.68 -22.55 -3.07
C ILE A 41 4.66 -23.68 -3.20
N ALA A 42 4.65 -24.37 -4.34
CA ALA A 42 3.74 -25.51 -4.58
C ALA A 42 3.98 -26.64 -3.56
N GLU A 43 5.26 -26.99 -3.33
CA GLU A 43 5.66 -27.99 -2.34
C GLU A 43 5.17 -27.62 -0.93
N LEU A 44 5.48 -26.41 -0.44
CA LEU A 44 5.10 -25.97 0.89
C LEU A 44 3.58 -25.81 1.07
N SER A 45 2.87 -25.44 0.01
CA SER A 45 1.41 -25.29 0.02
C SER A 45 0.65 -26.60 -0.22
N ASP A 46 1.35 -27.71 -0.42
CA ASP A 46 0.76 -29.02 -0.77
C ASP A 46 -0.21 -28.92 -1.98
N VAL A 47 0.31 -28.33 -3.06
CA VAL A 47 -0.41 -28.22 -4.34
C VAL A 47 0.53 -28.47 -5.52
N SER A 48 -0.03 -28.77 -6.70
CA SER A 48 0.78 -28.80 -7.91
C SER A 48 1.12 -27.39 -8.41
N THR A 49 2.26 -27.25 -9.09
CA THR A 49 2.61 -26.00 -9.81
C THR A 49 1.54 -25.59 -10.83
N LYS A 50 0.88 -26.54 -11.45
CA LYS A 50 -0.27 -26.29 -12.34
C LYS A 50 -1.43 -25.61 -11.60
N THR A 51 -1.66 -25.99 -10.35
CA THR A 51 -2.69 -25.35 -9.50
C THR A 51 -2.32 -23.89 -9.21
N LEU A 52 -1.04 -23.59 -8.93
CA LEU A 52 -0.59 -22.22 -8.74
C LEU A 52 -0.81 -21.37 -9.99
N TYR A 53 -0.40 -21.88 -11.16
CA TYR A 53 -0.61 -21.16 -12.43
C TYR A 53 -2.11 -20.95 -12.73
N ASN A 54 -2.96 -21.92 -12.41
CA ASN A 54 -4.42 -21.79 -12.58
C ASN A 54 -5.03 -20.72 -11.64
N LEU A 55 -4.49 -20.54 -10.42
CA LEU A 55 -5.02 -19.62 -9.42
C LEU A 55 -4.48 -18.20 -9.55
N PHE A 56 -3.24 -18.04 -10.00
CA PHE A 56 -2.52 -16.77 -9.98
C PHE A 56 -1.97 -16.32 -11.35
N GLY A 57 -2.10 -17.16 -12.37
CA GLY A 57 -1.66 -16.89 -13.74
C GLY A 57 -0.14 -16.97 -13.92
N SER A 58 0.61 -16.33 -13.06
CA SER A 58 2.08 -16.24 -13.12
C SER A 58 2.70 -16.13 -11.73
N ARG A 59 4.04 -16.26 -11.65
CA ARG A 59 4.80 -15.96 -10.44
C ARG A 59 4.57 -14.51 -10.00
N SER A 60 4.60 -13.58 -10.94
CA SER A 60 4.32 -12.17 -10.68
C SER A 60 2.90 -11.97 -10.13
N GLY A 61 1.91 -12.64 -10.69
CA GLY A 61 0.53 -12.61 -10.19
C GLY A 61 0.41 -13.13 -8.76
N LEU A 62 1.13 -14.20 -8.41
CA LEU A 62 1.18 -14.72 -7.03
C LEU A 62 1.83 -13.72 -6.07
N LEU A 63 2.98 -13.13 -6.42
CA LEU A 63 3.66 -12.13 -5.60
C LEU A 63 2.80 -10.88 -5.39
N LEU A 64 2.09 -10.45 -6.42
CA LEU A 64 1.12 -9.35 -6.31
C LEU A 64 -0.03 -9.67 -5.37
N ALA A 65 -0.58 -10.87 -5.47
CA ALA A 65 -1.65 -11.31 -4.58
C ALA A 65 -1.16 -11.39 -3.13
N ALA A 66 0.07 -11.84 -2.89
CA ALA A 66 0.71 -11.84 -1.57
C ALA A 66 0.90 -10.41 -1.03
N ALA A 67 1.40 -9.47 -1.85
CA ALA A 67 1.54 -8.07 -1.47
C ALA A 67 0.18 -7.41 -1.15
N ALA A 68 -0.87 -7.73 -1.92
CA ALA A 68 -2.22 -7.25 -1.65
C ALA A 68 -2.79 -7.82 -0.34
N GLN A 69 -2.49 -9.09 -0.03
CA GLN A 69 -2.87 -9.73 1.23
C GLN A 69 -2.19 -9.04 2.43
N THR A 70 -0.90 -8.78 2.36
CA THR A 70 -0.17 -8.05 3.41
C THR A 70 -0.84 -6.72 3.70
N ARG A 71 -1.12 -5.93 2.65
CA ARG A 71 -1.81 -4.64 2.80
C ARG A 71 -3.20 -4.79 3.45
N THR A 72 -3.97 -5.80 3.04
CA THR A 72 -5.29 -6.07 3.64
C THR A 72 -5.17 -6.45 5.12
N ASN A 73 -4.15 -7.23 5.47
CA ASN A 73 -3.88 -7.60 6.85
C ASN A 73 -3.52 -6.38 7.70
N ILE A 74 -2.69 -5.47 7.17
CA ILE A 74 -2.33 -4.21 7.83
C ILE A 74 -3.56 -3.36 8.15
N LEU A 75 -4.46 -3.24 7.18
CA LEU A 75 -5.69 -2.45 7.33
C LEU A 75 -6.68 -3.08 8.32
N LYS A 76 -6.60 -4.40 8.52
CA LYS A 76 -7.47 -5.15 9.44
C LYS A 76 -6.88 -5.34 10.83
N SER A 77 -5.56 -5.27 11.00
CA SER A 77 -4.87 -5.67 12.23
C SER A 77 -5.10 -4.75 13.42
N GLU A 78 -5.58 -3.54 13.19
CA GLU A 78 -6.17 -2.69 14.26
C GLU A 78 -7.27 -1.82 13.67
N PRO A 79 -8.40 -1.65 14.38
CA PRO A 79 -9.39 -0.66 13.97
C PRO A 79 -8.72 0.71 13.99
N LEU A 80 -8.63 1.38 12.85
CA LEU A 80 -8.39 2.83 12.79
C LEU A 80 -9.48 3.61 13.54
N ALA A 81 -10.37 2.85 14.17
CA ALA A 81 -11.70 3.23 14.58
C ALA A 81 -11.76 4.21 15.77
N ASN A 82 -10.69 4.48 16.51
CA ASN A 82 -10.88 5.20 17.77
C ASN A 82 -9.90 6.34 18.08
N ALA A 83 -9.01 6.74 17.19
CA ALA A 83 -8.04 7.79 17.54
C ALA A 83 -7.83 8.87 16.48
N HIS A 84 -8.11 8.59 15.20
CA HIS A 84 -7.76 9.53 14.13
C HIS A 84 -8.86 9.57 13.08
N GLU A 85 -9.49 10.71 12.95
CA GLU A 85 -10.44 11.04 11.89
C GLU A 85 -9.83 12.09 10.96
N GLY A 86 -10.41 12.30 9.79
CA GLY A 86 -9.97 13.34 8.88
C GLY A 86 -8.51 13.20 8.41
N LEU A 87 -7.77 14.29 8.42
CA LEU A 87 -6.39 14.35 7.91
C LEU A 87 -5.38 13.63 8.80
N SER A 88 -5.61 13.56 10.10
CA SER A 88 -4.73 12.80 11.01
C SER A 88 -4.73 11.30 10.70
N ARG A 89 -5.84 10.77 10.22
CA ARG A 89 -5.95 9.39 9.71
C ARG A 89 -5.04 9.13 8.51
N ILE A 90 -4.89 10.09 7.60
CA ILE A 90 -3.98 9.96 6.44
C ILE A 90 -2.53 9.80 6.90
N VAL A 91 -2.11 10.60 7.87
CA VAL A 91 -0.76 10.52 8.44
C VAL A 91 -0.52 9.16 9.10
N GLU A 92 -1.48 8.69 9.87
CA GLU A 92 -1.39 7.38 10.53
C GLU A 92 -1.36 6.22 9.54
N LEU A 93 -2.20 6.23 8.52
CA LEU A 93 -2.18 5.25 7.42
C LEU A 93 -0.82 5.22 6.72
N THR A 94 -0.23 6.40 6.50
CA THR A 94 1.10 6.53 5.89
C THR A 94 2.16 5.90 6.81
N LYS A 95 2.19 6.24 8.10
CA LYS A 95 3.13 5.65 9.08
C LYS A 95 3.03 4.14 9.13
N ARG A 96 1.82 3.59 9.22
CA ARG A 96 1.58 2.14 9.23
C ARG A 96 2.05 1.48 7.95
N THR A 97 1.77 2.09 6.80
CA THR A 97 2.25 1.59 5.51
C THR A 97 3.79 1.55 5.50
N MET A 98 4.44 2.62 5.92
CA MET A 98 5.91 2.70 5.94
C MET A 98 6.56 1.78 6.98
N ALA A 99 5.87 1.50 8.10
CA ALA A 99 6.32 0.52 9.07
C ALA A 99 6.50 -0.88 8.47
N ASN A 100 5.66 -1.28 7.50
CA ASN A 100 5.80 -2.57 6.81
C ASN A 100 7.01 -2.60 5.87
N PHE A 101 7.34 -1.47 5.24
CA PHE A 101 8.56 -1.37 4.47
C PHE A 101 9.80 -1.54 5.35
N ARG A 102 9.76 -1.08 6.61
CA ARG A 102 10.85 -1.30 7.59
C ARG A 102 10.89 -2.74 8.10
N ALA A 103 9.74 -3.36 8.31
CA ALA A 103 9.67 -4.73 8.81
C ALA A 103 10.18 -5.77 7.81
N ALA A 104 9.93 -5.56 6.49
CA ALA A 104 10.29 -6.52 5.45
C ALA A 104 10.78 -5.80 4.17
N PRO A 105 11.94 -5.08 4.20
CA PRO A 105 12.36 -4.21 3.11
C PRO A 105 12.63 -4.96 1.80
N ASP A 106 13.27 -6.12 1.85
CA ASP A 106 13.59 -6.91 0.65
C ASP A 106 12.32 -7.46 -0.02
N PHE A 107 11.36 -7.91 0.78
CA PHE A 107 10.05 -8.32 0.28
C PHE A 107 9.32 -7.13 -0.37
N MET A 108 9.27 -5.99 0.29
CA MET A 108 8.58 -4.81 -0.24
C MET A 108 9.23 -4.28 -1.51
N ALA A 109 10.58 -4.26 -1.58
CA ALA A 109 11.31 -3.89 -2.79
C ALA A 109 11.01 -4.84 -3.97
N SER A 110 10.91 -6.14 -3.69
CA SER A 110 10.58 -7.15 -4.68
C SER A 110 9.13 -7.08 -5.14
N ALA A 111 8.20 -6.87 -4.22
CA ALA A 111 6.80 -6.66 -4.54
C ALA A 111 6.60 -5.40 -5.41
N MET A 112 7.30 -4.31 -5.08
CA MET A 112 7.31 -3.09 -5.89
C MET A 112 7.91 -3.31 -7.28
N SER A 113 8.99 -4.08 -7.40
CA SER A 113 9.59 -4.42 -8.70
C SER A 113 8.59 -5.14 -9.61
N VAL A 114 7.82 -6.06 -9.04
CA VAL A 114 6.76 -6.77 -9.78
C VAL A 114 5.66 -5.81 -10.20
N VAL A 115 5.22 -4.94 -9.29
CA VAL A 115 4.17 -3.94 -9.57
C VAL A 115 4.57 -3.00 -10.72
N VAL A 116 5.83 -2.53 -10.73
CA VAL A 116 6.35 -1.61 -11.76
C VAL A 116 6.58 -2.30 -13.11
N ALA A 117 6.95 -3.59 -13.10
CA ALA A 117 7.25 -4.35 -14.30
C ALA A 117 6.02 -4.86 -15.06
N ILE A 118 4.85 -4.89 -14.43
CA ILE A 118 3.64 -5.36 -15.09
C ILE A 118 3.06 -4.26 -15.95
N THR A 119 3.02 -4.49 -17.27
CA THR A 119 2.17 -3.74 -18.19
C THR A 119 0.72 -3.86 -17.75
N PRO A 120 -0.03 -2.76 -17.75
CA PRO A 120 -1.38 -2.74 -17.23
C PRO A 120 -2.28 -3.71 -18.02
N ASP A 121 -2.81 -4.71 -17.33
CA ASP A 121 -4.08 -5.30 -17.69
C ASP A 121 -5.13 -4.44 -16.97
N GLU A 122 -6.06 -3.84 -17.70
CA GLU A 122 -6.98 -2.80 -17.22
C GLU A 122 -7.68 -3.12 -15.87
N GLU A 123 -7.90 -4.40 -15.59
CA GLU A 123 -8.53 -4.89 -14.37
C GLU A 123 -7.60 -4.89 -13.14
N ALA A 124 -6.30 -5.06 -13.35
CA ALA A 124 -5.32 -5.13 -12.26
C ALA A 124 -4.85 -3.73 -11.81
N GLU A 125 -4.94 -2.74 -12.68
CA GLU A 125 -4.47 -1.37 -12.44
C GLU A 125 -5.37 -0.62 -11.45
N HIS A 126 -6.69 -0.75 -11.59
CA HIS A 126 -7.67 -0.16 -10.67
C HIS A 126 -7.53 -0.68 -9.23
N HIS A 127 -6.99 -1.87 -9.04
CA HIS A 127 -6.88 -2.48 -7.70
C HIS A 127 -5.68 -2.00 -6.87
N ARG A 128 -4.62 -1.49 -7.50
CA ARG A 128 -3.33 -1.22 -6.82
C ARG A 128 -3.22 0.19 -6.28
N ILE A 129 -3.47 1.18 -7.12
CA ILE A 129 -3.55 2.58 -6.71
C ILE A 129 -4.89 2.80 -6.00
N GLY A 130 -5.94 2.11 -6.46
CA GLY A 130 -7.31 2.27 -6.01
C GLY A 130 -7.52 2.11 -4.51
N ILE A 131 -6.87 1.13 -3.84
CA ILE A 131 -7.07 0.97 -2.39
C ILE A 131 -6.45 2.14 -1.61
N THR A 132 -5.24 2.57 -1.96
CA THR A 132 -4.60 3.73 -1.30
C THR A 132 -5.40 5.00 -1.57
N GLN A 133 -5.80 5.21 -2.82
CA GLN A 133 -6.66 6.31 -3.22
C GLN A 133 -7.99 6.29 -2.49
N GLN A 134 -8.66 5.13 -2.41
CA GLN A 134 -9.94 4.99 -1.72
C GLN A 134 -9.83 5.38 -0.23
N LEU A 135 -8.80 4.91 0.47
CA LEU A 135 -8.56 5.23 1.88
C LEU A 135 -8.31 6.73 2.08
N PHE A 136 -7.52 7.33 1.20
CA PHE A 136 -7.32 8.79 1.23
C PHE A 136 -8.60 9.54 0.92
N HIS A 137 -9.37 9.10 -0.09
CA HIS A 137 -10.63 9.72 -0.45
C HIS A 137 -11.65 9.70 0.71
N GLU A 138 -11.83 8.55 1.37
CA GLU A 138 -12.68 8.42 2.55
C GLU A 138 -12.24 9.37 3.66
N SER A 139 -10.92 9.44 3.95
CA SER A 139 -10.39 10.33 4.98
C SER A 139 -10.56 11.82 4.62
N LEU A 140 -10.39 12.18 3.35
CA LEU A 140 -10.59 13.55 2.87
C LEU A 140 -12.06 13.99 2.92
N LEU A 141 -12.99 13.07 2.65
CA LEU A 141 -14.43 13.37 2.79
C LEU A 141 -14.80 13.65 4.25
N ILE A 142 -14.26 12.89 5.20
CA ILE A 142 -14.44 13.13 6.64
C ILE A 142 -13.83 14.48 7.01
N ALA A 143 -12.58 14.73 6.66
CA ALA A 143 -11.89 15.99 6.92
C ALA A 143 -12.65 17.22 6.38
N LYS A 144 -13.22 17.10 5.18
CA LYS A 144 -14.04 18.16 4.59
C LYS A 144 -15.35 18.37 5.36
N ALA A 145 -16.00 17.30 5.81
CA ALA A 145 -17.23 17.37 6.61
C ALA A 145 -16.98 17.98 8.00
N GLU A 146 -15.80 17.78 8.57
CA GLU A 146 -15.37 18.32 9.86
C GLU A 146 -14.78 19.75 9.78
N GLY A 147 -14.70 20.32 8.55
CA GLY A 147 -14.18 21.67 8.35
C GLY A 147 -12.66 21.78 8.43
N GLU A 148 -11.93 20.69 8.26
CA GLU A 148 -10.46 20.69 8.15
C GLU A 148 -10.00 21.16 6.75
N LEU A 149 -10.84 20.96 5.72
CA LEU A 149 -10.58 21.34 4.33
C LEU A 149 -11.59 22.37 3.84
N LYS A 150 -11.15 23.21 2.91
CA LYS A 150 -11.98 24.19 2.23
C LYS A 150 -13.18 23.54 1.55
N PRO A 151 -14.37 24.18 1.55
CA PRO A 151 -15.59 23.61 1.01
C PRO A 151 -15.55 23.26 -0.48
N ASP A 152 -14.73 23.94 -1.26
CA ASP A 152 -14.53 23.74 -2.70
C ASP A 152 -13.50 22.66 -3.05
N THR A 153 -12.90 21.97 -2.05
CA THR A 153 -11.91 20.93 -2.27
C THR A 153 -12.51 19.74 -3.04
N ASP A 154 -11.91 19.38 -4.17
CA ASP A 154 -12.20 18.15 -4.88
C ASP A 154 -11.43 16.97 -4.22
N CYS A 155 -12.09 16.28 -3.29
CA CYS A 155 -11.51 15.17 -2.54
C CYS A 155 -11.13 13.99 -3.44
N LEU A 156 -11.83 13.76 -4.55
CA LEU A 156 -11.51 12.67 -5.48
C LEU A 156 -10.18 12.96 -6.19
N GLN A 157 -10.06 14.12 -6.81
CA GLN A 157 -8.84 14.53 -7.50
C GLN A 157 -7.65 14.60 -6.54
N LEU A 158 -7.83 15.17 -5.34
CA LEU A 158 -6.78 15.28 -4.33
C LEU A 158 -6.31 13.89 -3.88
N SER A 159 -7.22 12.94 -3.66
CA SER A 159 -6.87 11.56 -3.29
C SER A 159 -6.05 10.85 -4.38
N GLN A 160 -6.33 11.10 -5.65
CA GLN A 160 -5.56 10.57 -6.78
C GLN A 160 -4.13 11.12 -6.79
N LEU A 161 -3.96 12.43 -6.62
CA LEU A 161 -2.65 13.07 -6.57
C LEU A 161 -1.83 12.59 -5.37
N MET A 162 -2.45 12.46 -4.20
CA MET A 162 -1.77 11.96 -3.00
C MET A 162 -1.35 10.49 -3.13
N ALA A 163 -2.20 9.64 -3.71
CA ALA A 163 -1.84 8.25 -3.97
C ALA A 163 -0.67 8.15 -4.96
N ALA A 164 -0.69 8.94 -6.04
CA ALA A 164 0.41 9.01 -7.00
C ALA A 164 1.72 9.50 -6.35
N SER A 165 1.65 10.51 -5.47
CA SER A 165 2.79 11.02 -4.72
C SER A 165 3.39 9.96 -3.81
N GLN A 166 2.58 9.22 -3.07
CA GLN A 166 3.06 8.12 -2.21
C GLN A 166 3.74 7.01 -3.02
N TRP A 167 3.17 6.65 -4.16
CA TRP A 167 3.80 5.70 -5.08
C TRP A 167 5.13 6.21 -5.60
N GLY A 168 5.21 7.50 -5.94
CA GLY A 168 6.46 8.15 -6.38
C GLY A 168 7.57 8.03 -5.34
N VAL A 169 7.30 8.37 -4.08
CA VAL A 169 8.27 8.25 -2.98
C VAL A 169 8.71 6.79 -2.78
N THR A 170 7.76 5.86 -2.81
CA THR A 170 8.05 4.42 -2.69
C THR A 170 8.92 3.90 -3.84
N LEU A 171 8.68 4.38 -5.06
CA LEU A 171 9.50 4.05 -6.22
C LEU A 171 10.94 4.59 -6.10
N LEU A 172 11.12 5.81 -5.60
CA LEU A 172 12.45 6.37 -5.34
C LEU A 172 13.24 5.51 -4.35
N TRP A 173 12.60 5.03 -3.27
CA TRP A 173 13.22 4.10 -2.35
C TRP A 173 13.55 2.76 -3.03
N GLN A 174 12.63 2.18 -3.78
CA GLN A 174 12.85 0.91 -4.50
C GLN A 174 14.02 1.02 -5.48
N LYS A 175 14.23 2.19 -6.10
CA LYS A 175 15.37 2.49 -6.97
C LYS A 175 16.65 2.87 -6.22
N LYS A 176 16.63 2.83 -4.87
CA LYS A 176 17.76 3.21 -4.00
C LYS A 176 18.19 4.69 -4.15
N LEU A 177 17.28 5.55 -4.60
CA LEU A 177 17.51 6.99 -4.71
C LEU A 177 17.28 7.71 -3.38
N ILE A 178 16.51 7.11 -2.48
CA ILE A 178 16.35 7.54 -1.08
C ILE A 178 16.54 6.34 -0.16
N SER A 179 16.97 6.61 1.07
CA SER A 179 17.13 5.56 2.10
C SER A 179 15.79 5.09 2.65
N LEU A 180 15.78 3.91 3.28
CA LEU A 180 14.61 3.40 3.99
C LEU A 180 14.21 4.32 5.16
N GLY A 181 15.19 4.93 5.84
CA GLY A 181 14.93 5.92 6.90
C GLY A 181 14.23 7.19 6.39
N ALA A 182 14.55 7.63 5.18
CA ALA A 182 13.93 8.81 4.56
C ALA A 182 12.53 8.54 3.99
N LEU A 183 12.15 7.27 3.78
CA LEU A 183 10.92 6.90 3.08
C LEU A 183 9.67 7.45 3.78
N GLU A 184 9.52 7.18 5.09
CA GLU A 184 8.36 7.65 5.86
C GLU A 184 8.31 9.16 5.95
N GLN A 185 9.45 9.77 6.24
CA GLN A 185 9.59 11.20 6.35
C GLN A 185 9.15 11.90 5.06
N GLN A 186 9.68 11.48 3.91
CA GLN A 186 9.33 12.08 2.62
C GLN A 186 7.87 11.85 2.25
N ALA A 187 7.28 10.68 2.58
CA ALA A 187 5.88 10.43 2.35
C ALA A 187 4.98 11.37 3.17
N ILE A 188 5.27 11.56 4.47
CA ILE A 188 4.51 12.48 5.33
C ILE A 188 4.67 13.92 4.87
N MET A 189 5.92 14.37 4.62
CA MET A 189 6.18 15.72 4.12
C MET A 189 5.42 16.00 2.83
N LYS A 190 5.42 15.04 1.90
CA LYS A 190 4.71 15.20 0.63
C LYS A 190 3.20 15.34 0.84
N HIS A 191 2.60 14.55 1.74
CA HIS A 191 1.19 14.70 2.07
C HIS A 191 0.86 16.04 2.71
N CYS A 192 1.71 16.54 3.62
CA CYS A 192 1.55 17.88 4.16
C CYS A 192 1.53 18.94 3.06
N LEU A 193 2.45 18.85 2.10
CA LEU A 193 2.54 19.80 0.98
C LEU A 193 1.34 19.67 0.01
N ASP A 194 0.86 18.47 -0.25
CA ASP A 194 -0.31 18.24 -1.11
C ASP A 194 -1.61 18.80 -0.49
N LEU A 195 -1.72 18.72 0.84
CA LEU A 195 -2.91 19.16 1.59
C LEU A 195 -2.92 20.66 1.88
N MET A 196 -1.76 21.30 2.02
CA MET A 196 -1.63 22.69 2.44
C MET A 196 -2.49 23.70 1.67
N PRO A 197 -2.60 23.64 0.32
CA PRO A 197 -3.42 24.58 -0.44
C PRO A 197 -4.91 24.50 -0.15
N PHE A 198 -5.36 23.35 0.34
CA PHE A 198 -6.77 22.99 0.54
C PHE A 198 -7.19 23.07 2.01
N ALA A 199 -6.24 23.24 2.93
CA ALA A 199 -6.48 23.26 4.36
C ALA A 199 -7.15 24.56 4.82
N GLU A 200 -8.03 24.47 5.81
CA GLU A 200 -8.50 25.60 6.58
C GLU A 200 -7.37 26.15 7.49
N PRO A 201 -7.45 27.39 7.99
CA PRO A 201 -6.32 28.04 8.69
C PRO A 201 -5.74 27.23 9.86
N GLU A 202 -6.58 26.65 10.73
CA GLU A 202 -6.13 25.83 11.88
C GLU A 202 -5.43 24.55 11.41
N THR A 203 -6.00 23.88 10.44
CA THR A 203 -5.44 22.69 9.81
C THR A 203 -4.13 23.03 9.10
N GLY A 204 -4.06 24.16 8.41
CA GLY A 204 -2.84 24.65 7.78
C GLY A 204 -1.71 24.87 8.81
N ALA A 205 -2.01 25.42 9.97
CA ALA A 205 -1.05 25.59 11.06
C ALA A 205 -0.55 24.24 11.61
N TRP A 206 -1.44 23.27 11.76
CA TRP A 206 -1.09 21.89 12.15
C TRP A 206 -0.19 21.21 11.11
N LEU A 207 -0.53 21.28 9.82
CA LEU A 207 0.28 20.72 8.74
C LEU A 207 1.68 21.37 8.69
N GLN A 208 1.79 22.68 8.89
CA GLN A 208 3.08 23.37 8.97
C GLN A 208 3.92 22.91 10.16
N LYS A 209 3.30 22.69 11.31
CA LYS A 209 3.97 22.14 12.49
C LYS A 209 4.49 20.74 12.19
N LEU A 210 3.64 19.85 11.67
CA LEU A 210 4.00 18.48 11.31
C LEU A 210 5.14 18.46 10.28
N LEU A 211 5.10 19.34 9.28
CA LEU A 211 6.15 19.46 8.26
C LEU A 211 7.51 19.83 8.89
N ARG A 212 7.54 20.78 9.84
CA ARG A 212 8.77 21.15 10.58
C ARG A 212 9.28 19.98 11.42
N GLU A 213 8.43 19.39 12.26
CA GLU A 213 8.80 18.26 13.13
C GLU A 213 9.35 17.06 12.31
N THR A 214 8.74 16.80 11.17
CA THR A 214 9.19 15.73 10.26
C THR A 214 10.50 16.12 9.57
N GLY A 215 10.72 17.40 9.23
CA GLY A 215 11.96 17.90 8.59
C GLY A 215 13.17 17.89 9.52
N ASP A 216 13.00 18.24 10.79
CA ASP A 216 14.08 18.34 11.79
C ASP A 216 14.72 16.98 12.11
N LEU A 217 14.04 15.87 11.86
CA LEU A 217 14.58 14.51 12.02
C LEU A 217 15.77 14.22 11.08
N GLN A 218 15.94 14.96 9.98
CA GLN A 218 17.07 14.82 9.06
C GLN A 218 18.37 15.47 9.55
N LEU A 219 18.26 16.48 10.44
CA LEU A 219 19.44 17.23 10.93
C LEU A 219 20.13 16.54 12.11
N SER A 220 19.53 15.48 12.64
CA SER A 220 19.97 14.77 13.86
C SER A 220 20.51 13.36 13.61
N ALA A 221 20.55 12.90 12.36
CA ALA A 221 21.02 11.57 11.94
C ALA A 221 22.23 11.66 11.02
#